data_d60aabdb2613d072da3058d1ee0c07ed
#
_entry.id   d60aabdb2613d072da3058d1ee0c07ed
#
_cell.length_a   1.000
_cell.length_b   1.000
_cell.length_c   1.000
_cell.angle_alpha   90.00
_cell.angle_beta   90.00
_cell.angle_gamma   90.00
#
_symmetry.space_group_name_H-M   'P 1'
#
loop_
_entity.id
_entity.type
_entity.pdbx_description
1 polymer ?
#
loop_
_entity_poly.entity_id
_entity_poly.type
_entity_poly.pdbx_seq_one_letter_code
_entity_poly.pdbx_strand_id
1 'polypeptide(L)'
;MQRILVGFDGSEGSEQALNRAMMLIYEYGELFLLAVIPSPKDKSFVDANAYETMKKKACNLIDNVIKDLGEQSFKIKRLVEEGDPATVIIDTSSRLDVDLIVLGSKGQSELGQYLIGSVSNKVVQYAAKPVMVVR
;
A
#
# COMPACT_ATOMS: atom_id res chain seq x y z
N MET A 1 12.31 12.92 1.22
CA MET A 1 11.16 12.93 0.32
C MET A 1 9.93 13.45 1.07
N GLN A 2 9.16 14.28 0.41
CA GLN A 2 8.02 14.95 1.05
C GLN A 2 6.77 14.09 1.11
N ARG A 3 6.53 13.29 0.06
CA ARG A 3 5.35 12.43 -0.03
C ARG A 3 5.76 11.04 -0.50
N ILE A 4 5.41 10.04 0.29
CA ILE A 4 5.68 8.64 -0.04
C ILE A 4 4.38 7.85 0.06
N LEU A 5 4.12 7.01 -0.95
CA LEU A 5 2.98 6.10 -0.95
C LEU A 5 3.49 4.68 -0.71
N VAL A 6 2.94 4.02 0.30
CA VAL A 6 3.29 2.64 0.64
C VAL A 6 2.06 1.76 0.43
N GLY A 7 2.19 0.73 -0.40
CA GLY A 7 1.18 -0.32 -0.49
C GLY A 7 1.27 -1.23 0.73
N PHE A 8 0.18 -1.38 1.46
CA PHE A 8 0.18 -2.08 2.74
C PHE A 8 -0.97 -3.06 2.83
N ASP A 9 -0.67 -4.34 3.05
CA ASP A 9 -1.66 -5.41 3.21
C ASP A 9 -1.47 -6.21 4.50
N GLY A 10 -0.55 -5.78 5.38
CA GLY A 10 -0.24 -6.47 6.62
C GLY A 10 0.77 -7.59 6.47
N SER A 11 1.20 -7.92 5.26
CA SER A 11 2.25 -8.91 5.04
C SER A 11 3.60 -8.42 5.55
N GLU A 12 4.52 -9.35 5.79
CA GLU A 12 5.89 -9.02 6.18
C GLU A 12 6.56 -8.11 5.14
N GLY A 13 6.33 -8.37 3.85
CA GLY A 13 6.86 -7.52 2.79
C GLY A 13 6.37 -6.09 2.87
N SER A 14 5.08 -5.89 3.14
CA SER A 14 4.53 -4.55 3.28
C SER A 14 5.02 -3.84 4.54
N GLU A 15 5.27 -4.57 5.62
CA GLU A 15 5.87 -4.01 6.83
C GLU A 15 7.31 -3.56 6.57
N GLN A 16 8.09 -4.33 5.83
CA GLN A 16 9.43 -3.94 5.43
C GLN A 16 9.41 -2.71 4.53
N ALA A 17 8.43 -2.63 3.62
CA ALA A 17 8.25 -1.45 2.78
C ALA A 17 7.95 -0.20 3.61
N LEU A 18 7.08 -0.33 4.59
CA LEU A 18 6.76 0.77 5.52
C LEU A 18 8.02 1.22 6.28
N ASN A 19 8.77 0.29 6.83
CA ASN A 19 9.99 0.62 7.58
C ASN A 19 10.99 1.35 6.70
N ARG A 20 11.14 0.94 5.45
CA ARG A 20 12.04 1.61 4.51
C ARG A 20 11.55 3.02 4.17
N ALA A 21 10.25 3.17 3.95
CA ALA A 21 9.66 4.48 3.68
C ALA A 21 9.87 5.45 4.84
N MET A 22 9.74 4.97 6.07
CA MET A 22 9.95 5.78 7.26
C MET A 22 11.39 6.29 7.38
N MET A 23 12.36 5.56 6.81
CA MET A 23 13.75 6.00 6.76
C MET A 23 14.00 7.10 5.74
N LEU A 24 13.12 7.21 4.73
CA LEU A 24 13.30 8.11 3.59
C LEU A 24 12.43 9.36 3.67
N ILE A 25 11.38 9.33 4.47
CA ILE A 25 10.44 10.47 4.57
C ILE A 25 11.11 11.63 5.32
N TYR A 26 10.92 12.85 4.82
CA TYR A 26 11.43 14.03 5.48
C TYR A 26 10.60 14.38 6.71
N GLU A 27 11.23 15.08 7.64
CA GLU A 27 10.53 15.73 8.73
C GLU A 27 9.41 16.60 8.15
N TYR A 28 8.22 16.54 8.74
CA TYR A 28 7.00 17.22 8.26
C TYR A 28 6.49 16.72 6.90
N GLY A 29 7.02 15.60 6.40
CA GLY A 29 6.50 14.98 5.19
C GLY A 29 5.18 14.26 5.42
N GLU A 30 4.64 13.69 4.35
CA GLU A 30 3.40 12.90 4.38
C GLU A 30 3.64 11.49 3.86
N LEU A 31 3.34 10.51 4.68
CA LEU A 31 3.41 9.10 4.31
C LEU A 31 2.00 8.56 4.20
N PHE A 32 1.66 8.01 3.03
CA PHE A 32 0.34 7.45 2.77
C PHE A 32 0.42 5.93 2.83
N LEU A 33 -0.36 5.31 3.73
CA LEU A 33 -0.51 3.86 3.78
C LEU A 33 -1.78 3.49 3.03
N LEU A 34 -1.62 2.80 1.92
CA LEU A 34 -2.72 2.44 1.04
C LEU A 34 -2.98 0.94 1.11
N ALA A 35 -4.19 0.56 1.51
CA ALA A 35 -4.71 -0.78 1.37
C ALA A 35 -5.72 -0.79 0.23
N VAL A 36 -5.60 -1.79 -0.65
CA VAL A 36 -6.51 -1.95 -1.78
C VAL A 36 -7.37 -3.18 -1.55
N ILE A 37 -8.69 -2.99 -1.59
CA ILE A 37 -9.65 -4.07 -1.51
C ILE A 37 -10.01 -4.45 -2.95
N PRO A 38 -9.84 -5.74 -3.34
CA PRO A 38 -10.22 -6.16 -4.69
C PRO A 38 -11.69 -5.90 -4.96
N SER A 39 -11.99 -5.27 -6.12
CA SER A 39 -13.37 -5.15 -6.57
C SER A 39 -13.92 -6.54 -6.89
N PRO A 40 -15.15 -6.85 -6.45
CA PRO A 40 -15.79 -8.06 -6.91
C PRO A 40 -16.02 -7.99 -8.41
N LYS A 41 -15.64 -9.04 -9.13
CA LYS A 41 -15.83 -9.12 -10.58
C LYS A 41 -17.30 -9.16 -10.97
N ASP A 42 -18.13 -9.63 -10.07
CA ASP A 42 -19.58 -9.67 -10.26
C ASP A 42 -20.26 -9.21 -8.98
N LYS A 43 -20.80 -8.01 -9.02
CA LYS A 43 -21.46 -7.38 -7.88
C LYS A 43 -22.73 -8.10 -7.43
N SER A 44 -23.30 -8.97 -8.29
CA SER A 44 -24.52 -9.71 -7.96
C SER A 44 -24.28 -10.85 -6.96
N PHE A 45 -23.03 -11.32 -6.81
CA PHE A 45 -22.68 -12.40 -5.91
C PHE A 45 -21.96 -11.96 -4.64
N VAL A 46 -21.71 -10.66 -4.48
CA VAL A 46 -21.03 -10.16 -3.30
C VAL A 46 -22.05 -9.71 -2.28
N ASP A 47 -22.01 -10.38 -1.14
CA ASP A 47 -22.74 -9.93 0.02
C ASP A 47 -22.21 -8.55 0.44
N ALA A 48 -23.08 -7.55 0.50
CA ALA A 48 -22.73 -6.21 0.95
C ALA A 48 -22.06 -6.23 2.33
N ASN A 49 -22.47 -7.17 3.19
CA ASN A 49 -21.88 -7.33 4.53
C ASN A 49 -20.44 -7.84 4.45
N ALA A 50 -20.12 -8.72 3.50
CA ALA A 50 -18.76 -9.22 3.31
C ALA A 50 -17.83 -8.10 2.86
N TYR A 51 -18.27 -7.25 1.95
CA TYR A 51 -17.52 -6.10 1.48
C TYR A 51 -17.24 -5.11 2.62
N GLU A 52 -18.27 -4.74 3.39
CA GLU A 52 -18.13 -3.85 4.53
C GLU A 52 -17.18 -4.43 5.60
N THR A 53 -17.21 -5.74 5.80
CA THR A 53 -16.31 -6.44 6.72
C THR A 53 -14.86 -6.32 6.24
N MET A 54 -14.60 -6.52 4.96
CA MET A 54 -13.26 -6.39 4.38
C MET A 54 -12.73 -4.96 4.52
N LYS A 55 -13.58 -3.98 4.27
CA LYS A 55 -13.23 -2.57 4.41
C LYS A 55 -12.88 -2.21 5.85
N LYS A 56 -13.68 -2.68 6.81
CA LYS A 56 -13.41 -2.47 8.23
C LYS A 56 -12.10 -3.12 8.65
N LYS A 57 -11.82 -4.33 8.18
CA LYS A 57 -10.55 -5.02 8.49
C LYS A 57 -9.36 -4.23 7.96
N ALA A 58 -9.44 -3.73 6.72
CA ALA A 58 -8.36 -2.94 6.14
C ALA A 58 -8.14 -1.63 6.91
N CYS A 59 -9.21 -0.93 7.26
CA CYS A 59 -9.14 0.29 8.07
C CYS A 59 -8.51 0.01 9.43
N ASN A 60 -8.96 -1.04 10.11
CA ASN A 60 -8.45 -1.40 11.44
C ASN A 60 -6.99 -1.81 11.39
N LEU A 61 -6.59 -2.54 10.35
CA LEU A 61 -5.20 -2.94 10.16
C LEU A 61 -4.28 -1.71 10.10
N ILE A 62 -4.62 -0.74 9.27
CA ILE A 62 -3.81 0.46 9.14
C ILE A 62 -3.88 1.32 10.39
N ASP A 63 -5.06 1.49 10.98
CA ASP A 63 -5.22 2.27 12.20
C ASP A 63 -4.39 1.71 13.36
N ASN A 64 -4.33 0.38 13.48
CA ASN A 64 -3.50 -0.28 14.49
C ASN A 64 -2.01 -0.03 14.24
N VAL A 65 -1.57 -0.09 12.99
CA VAL A 65 -0.18 0.21 12.63
C VAL A 65 0.17 1.65 12.99
N ILE A 66 -0.68 2.59 12.62
CA ILE A 66 -0.46 4.02 12.93
C ILE A 66 -0.38 4.23 14.45
N LYS A 67 -1.29 3.60 15.18
CA LYS A 67 -1.31 3.68 16.65
C LYS A 67 -0.03 3.11 17.27
N ASP A 68 0.43 1.95 16.78
CA ASP A 68 1.61 1.30 17.30
C ASP A 68 2.90 2.09 17.02
N LEU A 69 2.94 2.81 15.90
CA LEU A 69 4.08 3.67 15.56
C LEU A 69 4.19 4.90 16.48
N GLY A 70 3.07 5.35 17.06
CA GLY A 70 3.04 6.53 17.90
C GLY A 70 3.31 7.82 17.14
N GLU A 71 3.72 8.86 17.86
CA GLU A 71 4.02 10.15 17.27
C GLU A 71 5.30 10.11 16.43
N GLN A 72 5.24 10.72 15.25
CA GLN A 72 6.37 10.83 14.34
C GLN A 72 6.52 12.29 13.90
N SER A 73 7.70 12.63 13.38
CA SER A 73 7.95 13.97 12.84
C SER A 73 7.25 14.23 11.51
N PHE A 74 6.65 13.21 10.91
CA PHE A 74 5.91 13.26 9.66
C PHE A 74 4.47 12.80 9.88
N LYS A 75 3.59 13.12 8.94
CA LYS A 75 2.20 12.69 9.00
C LYS A 75 2.03 11.34 8.33
N ILE A 76 1.25 10.46 8.94
CA ILE A 76 0.84 9.19 8.32
C ILE A 76 -0.64 9.28 8.04
N LYS A 77 -1.02 9.06 6.78
CA LYS A 77 -2.42 9.10 6.34
C LYS A 77 -2.86 7.73 5.85
N ARG A 78 -4.03 7.30 6.31
CA ARG A 78 -4.65 6.05 5.89
C ARG A 78 -5.44 6.26 4.61
N LEU A 79 -5.23 5.36 3.64
CA LEU A 79 -6.04 5.29 2.43
C LEU A 79 -6.52 3.85 2.25
N VAL A 80 -7.82 3.67 2.04
CA VAL A 80 -8.43 2.39 1.71
C VAL A 80 -9.25 2.59 0.45
N GLU A 81 -8.84 1.93 -0.62
CA GLU A 81 -9.46 2.08 -1.94
C GLU A 81 -9.85 0.71 -2.49
N GLU A 82 -10.77 0.72 -3.45
CA GLU A 82 -11.28 -0.48 -4.10
C GLU A 82 -10.79 -0.54 -5.54
N GLY A 83 -10.43 -1.72 -6.01
CA GLY A 83 -10.08 -1.94 -7.40
C GLY A 83 -8.96 -2.94 -7.61
N ASP A 84 -8.37 -2.93 -8.79
CA ASP A 84 -7.18 -3.69 -9.10
C ASP A 84 -5.98 -3.07 -8.35
N PRO A 85 -5.26 -3.85 -7.54
CA PRO A 85 -4.22 -3.27 -6.68
C PRO A 85 -3.18 -2.42 -7.43
N ALA A 86 -2.62 -2.93 -8.51
CA ALA A 86 -1.59 -2.19 -9.25
C ALA A 86 -2.15 -0.90 -9.85
N THR A 87 -3.34 -0.97 -10.45
CA THR A 87 -4.00 0.20 -11.04
C THR A 87 -4.30 1.27 -10.00
N VAL A 88 -4.83 0.86 -8.85
CA VAL A 88 -5.16 1.78 -7.75
C VAL A 88 -3.88 2.45 -7.21
N ILE A 89 -2.81 1.69 -7.03
CA ILE A 89 -1.53 2.25 -6.57
C ILE A 89 -1.02 3.31 -7.55
N ILE A 90 -1.02 2.98 -8.84
CA ILE A 90 -0.55 3.89 -9.89
C ILE A 90 -1.39 5.17 -9.92
N ASP A 91 -2.70 5.03 -9.96
CA ASP A 91 -3.61 6.18 -10.03
C ASP A 91 -3.51 7.05 -8.78
N THR A 92 -3.43 6.43 -7.61
CA THR A 92 -3.30 7.16 -6.34
C THR A 92 -1.99 7.92 -6.27
N SER A 93 -0.89 7.31 -6.73
CA SER A 93 0.42 7.96 -6.73
C SER A 93 0.44 9.22 -7.60
N SER A 94 -0.25 9.19 -8.72
CA SER A 94 -0.35 10.34 -9.61
C SER A 94 -1.26 11.42 -9.04
N ARG A 95 -2.41 11.02 -8.50
CA ARG A 95 -3.38 11.94 -7.90
C ARG A 95 -2.79 12.71 -6.72
N LEU A 96 -2.02 12.03 -5.88
CA LEU A 96 -1.39 12.62 -4.70
C LEU A 96 -0.04 13.27 -5.01
N ASP A 97 0.45 13.11 -6.23
CA ASP A 97 1.76 13.63 -6.67
C ASP A 97 2.87 13.24 -5.68
N VAL A 98 2.98 11.95 -5.42
CA VAL A 98 4.01 11.43 -4.50
C VAL A 98 5.39 11.48 -5.14
N ASP A 99 6.42 11.52 -4.31
CA ASP A 99 7.81 11.48 -4.76
C ASP A 99 8.31 10.07 -4.98
N LEU A 100 7.67 9.10 -4.30
CA LEU A 100 8.12 7.71 -4.32
C LEU A 100 6.97 6.78 -3.97
N ILE A 101 6.90 5.64 -4.66
CA ILE A 101 6.06 4.51 -4.29
C ILE A 101 6.98 3.43 -3.68
N VAL A 102 6.63 2.89 -2.52
CA VAL A 102 7.39 1.82 -1.88
C VAL A 102 6.50 0.60 -1.73
N LEU A 103 6.95 -0.53 -2.25
CA LEU A 103 6.23 -1.79 -2.22
C LEU A 103 7.14 -2.93 -1.76
N GLY A 104 6.57 -3.93 -1.08
CA GLY A 104 7.27 -5.17 -0.81
C GLY A 104 7.38 -6.01 -2.08
N SER A 105 8.47 -6.74 -2.23
CA SER A 105 8.68 -7.62 -3.40
C SER A 105 7.93 -8.93 -3.27
N LYS A 106 7.73 -9.38 -2.03
CA LYS A 106 7.06 -10.64 -1.74
C LYS A 106 5.61 -10.36 -1.40
N GLY A 107 4.73 -10.35 -2.40
CA GLY A 107 3.39 -10.79 -2.15
C GLY A 107 3.49 -12.22 -1.61
N GLN A 108 2.43 -12.84 -1.22
CA GLN A 108 2.39 -14.18 -0.65
C GLN A 108 2.86 -15.27 -1.64
N SER A 109 4.07 -15.15 -2.26
CA SER A 109 4.58 -16.21 -3.07
C SER A 109 5.14 -17.29 -2.14
N GLU A 110 4.45 -18.40 -2.08
CA GLU A 110 4.80 -19.57 -1.28
C GLU A 110 6.13 -20.21 -1.67
N LEU A 111 6.74 -19.74 -2.76
CA LEU A 111 7.90 -20.41 -3.36
C LEU A 111 9.24 -19.84 -2.90
N GLY A 112 9.26 -18.87 -2.01
CA GLY A 112 10.52 -18.32 -1.46
C GLY A 112 11.51 -17.79 -2.49
N GLN A 113 11.08 -17.64 -3.73
CA GLN A 113 11.93 -17.15 -4.80
C GLN A 113 11.91 -15.63 -4.85
N TYR A 114 13.04 -15.04 -5.23
CA TYR A 114 13.24 -13.60 -5.32
C TYR A 114 12.49 -12.99 -6.51
N LEU A 115 11.30 -13.45 -6.80
CA LEU A 115 10.48 -12.90 -7.88
C LEU A 115 9.73 -11.68 -7.35
N ILE A 116 9.76 -10.62 -8.13
CA ILE A 116 8.92 -9.46 -7.90
C ILE A 116 7.46 -9.93 -8.04
N GLY A 117 6.62 -9.66 -7.05
CA GLY A 117 5.20 -10.01 -7.11
C GLY A 117 4.51 -9.35 -8.30
N SER A 118 3.39 -9.94 -8.73
CA SER A 118 2.65 -9.43 -9.91
C SER A 118 2.25 -7.96 -9.77
N VAL A 119 1.83 -7.54 -8.59
CA VAL A 119 1.45 -6.15 -8.33
C VAL A 119 2.67 -5.24 -8.44
N SER A 120 3.76 -5.58 -7.77
CA SER A 120 4.98 -4.77 -7.78
C SER A 120 5.55 -4.65 -9.19
N ASN A 121 5.56 -5.74 -9.95
CA ASN A 121 6.05 -5.73 -11.32
C ASN A 121 5.21 -4.82 -12.21
N LYS A 122 3.90 -4.88 -12.12
CA LYS A 122 3.01 -4.02 -12.89
C LYS A 122 3.17 -2.55 -12.52
N VAL A 123 3.32 -2.24 -11.24
CA VAL A 123 3.56 -0.87 -10.79
C VAL A 123 4.89 -0.35 -11.34
N VAL A 124 5.96 -1.15 -11.27
CA VAL A 124 7.27 -0.76 -11.82
C VAL A 124 7.17 -0.45 -13.31
N GLN A 125 6.40 -1.23 -14.07
CA GLN A 125 6.28 -1.04 -15.52
C GLN A 125 5.47 0.19 -15.91
N TYR A 126 4.42 0.52 -15.17
CA TYR A 126 3.42 1.49 -15.62
C TYR A 126 3.32 2.76 -14.77
N ALA A 127 3.94 2.82 -13.60
CA ALA A 127 3.89 4.02 -12.77
C ALA A 127 4.70 5.16 -13.41
N ALA A 128 4.17 6.38 -13.31
CA ALA A 128 4.90 7.58 -13.71
C ALA A 128 5.85 8.08 -12.62
N LYS A 129 5.68 7.60 -11.39
CA LYS A 129 6.49 8.00 -10.24
C LYS A 129 7.59 6.98 -9.99
N PRO A 130 8.69 7.38 -9.34
CA PRO A 130 9.73 6.43 -8.90
C PRO A 130 9.15 5.34 -8.03
N VAL A 131 9.63 4.11 -8.19
CA VAL A 131 9.16 2.94 -7.45
C VAL A 131 10.35 2.25 -6.79
N MET A 132 10.24 2.02 -5.49
CA MET A 132 11.18 1.21 -4.74
C MET A 132 10.51 -0.11 -4.38
N VAL A 133 11.13 -1.22 -4.74
CA VAL A 133 10.68 -2.55 -4.36
C VAL A 133 11.62 -3.07 -3.29
N VAL A 134 11.06 -3.35 -2.09
CA VAL A 134 11.84 -3.77 -0.93
C VAL A 134 11.80 -5.30 -0.81
N ARG A 135 12.92 -5.91 -0.74
CA ARG A 135 13.07 -7.36 -0.56
C ARG A 135 13.16 -7.74 0.89
#